data_f97573cafccf5deb80c5653512978be7
#
_entry.id   f97573cafccf5deb80c5653512978be7
#
_cell.length_a   1.000
_cell.length_b   1.000
_cell.length_c   1.000
_cell.angle_alpha   90.00
_cell.angle_beta   90.00
_cell.angle_gamma   90.00
#
_symmetry.space_group_name_H-M   'P 1'
#
loop_
_entity.id
_entity.type
_entity.pdbx_description
1 polymer ?
#
loop_
_entity_poly.entity_id
_entity_poly.type
_entity_poly.pdbx_seq_one_letter_code
_entity_poly.pdbx_strand_id
1 'polypeptide(L)'
;MLVVVGGRDDTARGEELRRAWGPRARNLAGELSPYGSAEVLRQCVAYVGNDTGAMHLAGMVGTPCVALFSARDYPGQWEPYGDGHEVLRHETDCAGCMLDVCPYNNKCLNLITVDEAMVSLKRLVVSGNRKTGRS
;
A
#
# COMPACT_ATOMS: atom_id res chain seq x y z
N MET A 1 8.63 -2.70 -13.64
CA MET A 1 8.99 -1.35 -13.18
C MET A 1 8.32 -1.11 -11.83
N LEU A 2 9.03 -0.50 -10.89
CA LEU A 2 8.49 -0.10 -9.58
C LEU A 2 8.27 1.41 -9.57
N VAL A 3 7.16 1.86 -8.97
CA VAL A 3 6.84 3.28 -8.89
C VAL A 3 6.49 3.64 -7.44
N VAL A 4 7.11 4.68 -6.93
CA VAL A 4 6.74 5.28 -5.64
C VAL A 4 5.78 6.44 -5.91
N VAL A 5 4.64 6.44 -5.24
CA VAL A 5 3.66 7.53 -5.24
C VAL A 5 3.45 8.03 -3.82
N GLY A 6 3.17 9.31 -3.65
CA GLY A 6 2.98 9.91 -2.35
C GLY A 6 2.91 11.43 -2.43
N GLY A 7 2.75 12.09 -1.30
CA GLY A 7 2.79 13.53 -1.18
C GLY A 7 4.21 14.11 -1.23
N ARG A 8 4.31 15.44 -1.08
CA ARG A 8 5.62 16.14 -1.08
C ARG A 8 6.52 15.69 0.07
N ASP A 9 5.93 15.37 1.21
CA ASP A 9 6.66 14.92 2.40
C ASP A 9 7.29 13.54 2.22
N ASP A 10 6.80 12.75 1.24
CA ASP A 10 7.30 11.41 0.93
C ASP A 10 8.48 11.42 -0.06
N THR A 11 8.83 12.58 -0.64
CA THR A 11 9.84 12.68 -1.71
C THR A 11 11.20 12.12 -1.31
N ALA A 12 11.69 12.47 -0.13
CA ALA A 12 12.99 12.01 0.36
C ALA A 12 13.00 10.48 0.57
N ARG A 13 11.94 9.95 1.20
CA ARG A 13 11.78 8.51 1.42
C ARG A 13 11.61 7.75 0.11
N GLY A 14 10.86 8.31 -0.83
CA GLY A 14 10.70 7.75 -2.17
C GLY A 14 12.03 7.67 -2.92
N GLU A 15 12.92 8.66 -2.77
CA GLU A 15 14.25 8.65 -3.37
C GLU A 15 15.17 7.58 -2.76
N GLU A 16 15.09 7.35 -1.45
CA GLU A 16 15.79 6.23 -0.80
C GLU A 16 15.36 4.89 -1.40
N LEU A 17 14.04 4.67 -1.53
CA LEU A 17 13.49 3.46 -2.12
C LEU A 17 13.91 3.30 -3.59
N ARG A 18 13.85 4.38 -4.38
CA ARG A 18 14.29 4.37 -5.78
C ARG A 18 15.75 3.94 -5.91
N ARG A 19 16.64 4.46 -5.06
CA ARG A 19 18.06 4.08 -5.04
C ARG A 19 18.25 2.61 -4.68
N ALA A 20 17.54 2.14 -3.65
CA ALA A 20 17.62 0.75 -3.19
C ALA A 20 17.13 -0.25 -4.26
N TRP A 21 16.08 0.11 -5.01
CA TRP A 21 15.47 -0.75 -6.04
C TRP A 21 16.13 -0.64 -7.42
N GLY A 22 17.01 0.37 -7.61
CA GLY A 22 17.83 0.52 -8.80
C GLY A 22 17.08 1.10 -10.02
N PRO A 23 17.62 0.89 -11.24
CA PRO A 23 17.24 1.66 -12.44
C PRO A 23 15.80 1.38 -12.93
N ARG A 24 15.16 0.32 -12.47
CA ARG A 24 13.77 -0.01 -12.78
C ARG A 24 12.75 0.63 -11.83
N ALA A 25 13.21 1.47 -10.91
CA ALA A 25 12.36 2.21 -9.99
C ALA A 25 12.23 3.69 -10.42
N ARG A 26 11.06 4.26 -10.19
CA ARG A 26 10.74 5.68 -10.36
C ARG A 26 10.16 6.23 -9.08
N ASN A 27 10.59 7.42 -8.69
CA ASN A 27 9.97 8.17 -7.61
C ASN A 27 9.14 9.30 -8.22
N LEU A 28 7.84 9.27 -8.00
CA LEU A 28 6.88 10.28 -8.42
C LEU A 28 6.21 10.96 -7.22
N ALA A 29 6.73 10.72 -6.00
CA ALA A 29 6.21 11.34 -4.79
C ALA A 29 6.42 12.87 -4.85
N GLY A 30 5.34 13.61 -4.62
CA GLY A 30 5.33 15.06 -4.68
C GLY A 30 5.26 15.68 -6.10
N GLU A 31 5.35 14.86 -7.14
CA GLU A 31 5.32 15.33 -8.54
C GLU A 31 3.91 15.30 -9.16
N LEU A 32 3.04 14.47 -8.62
CA LEU A 32 1.71 14.24 -9.18
C LEU A 32 0.61 14.86 -8.32
N SER A 33 -0.45 15.33 -9.00
CA SER A 33 -1.72 15.58 -8.34
C SER A 33 -2.36 14.26 -7.89
N PRO A 34 -3.36 14.27 -6.98
CA PRO A 34 -4.11 13.07 -6.63
C PRO A 34 -4.71 12.36 -7.86
N TYR A 35 -5.19 13.11 -8.84
CA TYR A 35 -5.71 12.58 -10.09
C TYR A 35 -4.59 11.89 -10.92
N GLY A 36 -3.42 12.54 -11.02
CA GLY A 36 -2.26 11.96 -11.70
C GLY A 36 -1.77 10.67 -11.01
N SER A 37 -1.77 10.65 -9.68
CA SER A 37 -1.44 9.45 -8.90
C SER A 37 -2.44 8.32 -9.15
N ALA A 38 -3.74 8.62 -9.19
CA ALA A 38 -4.78 7.64 -9.52
C ALA A 38 -4.59 7.04 -10.90
N GLU A 39 -4.23 7.86 -11.90
CA GLU A 39 -3.99 7.39 -13.28
C GLU A 39 -2.74 6.49 -13.38
N VAL A 40 -1.67 6.80 -12.66
CA VAL A 40 -0.50 5.92 -12.55
C VAL A 40 -0.88 4.61 -11.87
N LEU A 41 -1.60 4.67 -10.75
CA LEU A 41 -2.03 3.51 -9.99
C LEU A 41 -2.92 2.59 -10.82
N ARG A 42 -3.83 3.14 -11.63
CA ARG A 42 -4.71 2.37 -12.54
C ARG A 42 -3.93 1.49 -13.53
N GLN A 43 -2.70 1.86 -13.87
CA GLN A 43 -1.82 1.12 -14.77
C GLN A 43 -0.92 0.10 -14.03
N CYS A 44 -0.95 0.10 -12.69
CA CYS A 44 -0.18 -0.83 -11.88
C CYS A 44 -0.88 -2.19 -11.75
N VAL A 45 -0.11 -3.25 -11.68
CA VAL A 45 -0.62 -4.61 -11.44
C VAL A 45 -1.03 -4.84 -9.99
N ALA A 46 -0.42 -4.10 -9.07
CA ALA A 46 -0.75 -4.09 -7.65
C ALA A 46 -0.16 -2.85 -6.97
N TYR A 47 -0.73 -2.48 -5.84
CA TYR A 47 -0.23 -1.49 -4.90
C TYR A 47 0.20 -2.17 -3.60
N VAL A 48 1.25 -1.69 -2.98
CA VAL A 48 1.69 -2.10 -1.63
C VAL A 48 1.94 -0.84 -0.81
N GLY A 49 1.33 -0.73 0.33
CA GLY A 49 1.55 0.43 1.21
C GLY A 49 0.62 0.45 2.43
N ASN A 50 0.80 1.48 3.23
CA ASN A 50 0.02 1.69 4.45
C ASN A 50 -1.34 2.31 4.14
N ASP A 51 -2.17 2.43 5.17
CA ASP A 51 -3.41 3.22 5.16
C ASP A 51 -3.10 4.70 4.90
N THR A 52 -3.19 5.09 3.65
CA THR A 52 -2.89 6.45 3.15
C THR A 52 -3.78 6.79 1.97
N GLY A 53 -3.78 8.07 1.59
CA GLY A 53 -4.50 8.54 0.40
C GLY A 53 -4.16 7.77 -0.88
N ALA A 54 -2.90 7.36 -1.04
CA ALA A 54 -2.47 6.56 -2.19
C ALA A 54 -3.12 5.18 -2.23
N MET A 55 -3.29 4.53 -1.08
CA MET A 55 -4.01 3.24 -0.97
C MET A 55 -5.48 3.40 -1.39
N HIS A 56 -6.15 4.44 -0.89
CA HIS A 56 -7.54 4.69 -1.25
C HIS A 56 -7.70 4.99 -2.75
N LEU A 57 -6.80 5.79 -3.33
CA LEU A 57 -6.78 6.02 -4.78
C LEU A 57 -6.60 4.72 -5.56
N ALA A 58 -5.68 3.84 -5.12
CA ALA A 58 -5.47 2.54 -5.75
C ALA A 58 -6.75 1.69 -5.73
N GLY A 59 -7.41 1.58 -4.58
CA GLY A 59 -8.68 0.86 -4.45
C GLY A 59 -9.78 1.45 -5.35
N MET A 60 -9.93 2.78 -5.36
CA MET A 60 -10.94 3.47 -6.18
C MET A 60 -10.76 3.25 -7.69
N VAL A 61 -9.53 3.10 -8.17
CA VAL A 61 -9.26 2.82 -9.60
C VAL A 61 -9.17 1.32 -9.94
N GLY A 62 -9.49 0.45 -8.96
CA GLY A 62 -9.53 -1.00 -9.15
C GLY A 62 -8.17 -1.69 -9.14
N THR A 63 -7.13 -1.03 -8.64
CA THR A 63 -5.79 -1.64 -8.49
C THR A 63 -5.77 -2.51 -7.24
N PRO A 64 -5.45 -3.80 -7.34
CA PRO A 64 -5.34 -4.68 -6.19
C PRO A 64 -4.31 -4.16 -5.18
N CYS A 65 -4.67 -4.14 -3.89
CA CYS A 65 -3.84 -3.60 -2.82
C CYS A 65 -3.37 -4.68 -1.85
N VAL A 66 -2.10 -4.68 -1.51
CA VAL A 66 -1.60 -5.20 -0.24
C VAL A 66 -1.54 -4.02 0.72
N ALA A 67 -2.51 -3.94 1.60
CA ALA A 67 -2.70 -2.80 2.50
C ALA A 67 -2.20 -3.15 3.91
N LEU A 68 -1.23 -2.39 4.39
CA LEU A 68 -0.56 -2.61 5.68
C LEU A 68 -1.22 -1.70 6.71
N PHE A 69 -1.96 -2.29 7.64
CA PHE A 69 -2.71 -1.56 8.65
C PHE A 69 -2.10 -1.72 10.04
N SER A 70 -2.01 -0.62 10.77
CA SER A 70 -1.89 -0.68 12.22
C SER A 70 -3.21 -1.17 12.83
N ALA A 71 -3.17 -1.68 14.05
CA ALA A 71 -4.38 -2.06 14.81
C ALA A 71 -4.98 -0.89 15.61
N ARG A 72 -4.66 0.39 15.23
CA ARG A 72 -5.20 1.56 15.95
C ARG A 72 -6.69 1.76 15.72
N ASP A 73 -7.15 1.48 14.50
CA ASP A 73 -8.54 1.61 14.09
C ASP A 73 -9.21 0.23 14.03
N TYR A 74 -10.53 0.23 13.94
CA TYR A 74 -11.29 -1.01 13.85
C TYR A 74 -11.22 -1.62 12.43
N PRO A 75 -11.20 -2.97 12.31
CA PRO A 75 -11.28 -3.64 11.01
C PRO A 75 -12.49 -3.20 10.19
N GLY A 76 -12.31 -3.06 8.88
CA GLY A 76 -13.37 -2.66 7.93
C GLY A 76 -13.61 -1.17 7.81
N GLN A 77 -13.01 -0.33 8.67
CA GLN A 77 -13.28 1.10 8.70
C GLN A 77 -12.60 1.87 7.57
N TRP A 78 -11.34 1.55 7.26
CA TRP A 78 -10.52 2.30 6.31
C TRP A 78 -9.89 1.42 5.22
N GLU A 79 -10.40 0.22 5.04
CA GLU A 79 -9.88 -0.72 4.05
C GLU A 79 -10.08 -0.21 2.61
N PRO A 80 -9.24 -0.63 1.66
CA PRO A 80 -9.36 -0.19 0.28
C PRO A 80 -10.73 -0.57 -0.30
N TYR A 81 -11.31 0.34 -1.08
CA TYR A 81 -12.64 0.16 -1.68
C TYR A 81 -12.64 -0.96 -2.72
N GLY A 82 -13.64 -1.83 -2.65
CA GLY A 82 -13.86 -2.93 -3.60
C GLY A 82 -13.33 -4.27 -3.12
N ASP A 83 -13.25 -5.22 -4.03
CA ASP A 83 -12.84 -6.59 -3.75
C ASP A 83 -11.43 -6.88 -4.30
N GLY A 84 -10.83 -7.96 -3.82
CA GLY A 84 -9.54 -8.46 -4.33
C GLY A 84 -8.33 -7.73 -3.75
N HIS A 85 -8.46 -7.23 -2.54
CA HIS A 85 -7.38 -6.67 -1.76
C HIS A 85 -6.92 -7.64 -0.68
N GLU A 86 -5.66 -7.54 -0.27
CA GLU A 86 -5.07 -8.24 0.87
C GLU A 86 -4.80 -7.22 1.96
N VAL A 87 -5.46 -7.35 3.11
CA VAL A 87 -5.27 -6.48 4.28
C VAL A 87 -4.44 -7.22 5.31
N LEU A 88 -3.26 -6.69 5.62
CA LEU A 88 -2.37 -7.20 6.64
C LEU A 88 -2.52 -6.35 7.90
N ARG A 89 -2.96 -6.97 8.98
CA ARG A 89 -3.17 -6.35 10.29
C ARG A 89 -2.89 -7.37 11.39
N HIS A 90 -2.13 -6.99 12.39
CA HIS A 90 -1.90 -7.79 13.58
C HIS A 90 -2.46 -7.09 14.82
N GLU A 91 -3.31 -7.79 15.54
CA GLU A 91 -3.84 -7.31 16.81
C GLU A 91 -2.80 -7.41 17.92
N THR A 92 -2.87 -6.48 18.83
CA THR A 92 -2.06 -6.42 20.05
C THR A 92 -2.96 -6.04 21.22
N ASP A 93 -2.42 -6.07 22.42
CA ASP A 93 -3.09 -5.66 23.67
C ASP A 93 -3.64 -4.22 23.65
N CYS A 94 -3.15 -3.38 22.74
CA CYS A 94 -3.62 -2.00 22.56
C CYS A 94 -4.42 -1.79 21.26
N ALA A 95 -4.95 -2.87 20.64
CA ALA A 95 -5.79 -2.73 19.45
C ALA A 95 -6.99 -1.81 19.71
N GLY A 96 -7.35 -0.99 18.71
CA GLY A 96 -8.41 0.02 18.85
C GLY A 96 -8.00 1.23 19.69
N CYS A 97 -6.71 1.52 19.85
CA CYS A 97 -6.21 2.61 20.69
C CYS A 97 -6.54 4.02 20.17
N MET A 98 -6.82 4.20 18.89
CA MET A 98 -7.17 5.46 18.22
C MET A 98 -6.13 6.59 18.41
N LEU A 99 -4.90 6.25 18.78
CA LEU A 99 -3.85 7.24 19.04
C LEU A 99 -3.19 7.72 17.74
N ASP A 100 -2.95 9.03 17.61
CA ASP A 100 -2.21 9.61 16.49
C ASP A 100 -0.70 9.36 16.60
N VAL A 101 -0.19 9.35 17.82
CA VAL A 101 1.21 9.03 18.11
C VAL A 101 1.26 7.78 18.98
N CYS A 102 1.92 6.74 18.45
CA CYS A 102 2.04 5.47 19.16
C CYS A 102 3.16 5.51 20.21
N PRO A 103 2.87 5.35 21.53
CA PRO A 103 3.89 5.30 22.56
C PRO A 103 4.66 3.97 22.60
N TYR A 104 4.20 2.98 21.82
CA TYR A 104 4.74 1.61 21.81
C TYR A 104 5.51 1.30 20.52
N ASN A 105 6.10 2.31 19.88
CA ASN A 105 6.92 2.17 18.67
C ASN A 105 6.20 1.37 17.55
N ASN A 106 4.92 1.64 17.34
CA ASN A 106 4.10 0.99 16.29
C ASN A 106 4.15 -0.55 16.33
N LYS A 107 4.16 -1.14 17.52
CA LYS A 107 4.36 -2.59 17.71
C LYS A 107 3.42 -3.46 16.86
N CYS A 108 2.16 -3.06 16.67
CA CYS A 108 1.20 -3.79 15.84
C CYS A 108 1.59 -3.77 14.35
N LEU A 109 2.06 -2.63 13.84
CA LEU A 109 2.51 -2.50 12.45
C LEU A 109 3.84 -3.26 12.23
N ASN A 110 4.73 -3.24 13.22
CA ASN A 110 6.02 -3.92 13.16
C ASN A 110 5.90 -5.46 13.22
N LEU A 111 4.74 -6.00 13.55
CA LEU A 111 4.46 -7.44 13.46
C LEU A 111 4.24 -7.90 12.01
N ILE A 112 3.88 -7.00 11.11
CA ILE A 112 3.74 -7.33 9.69
C ILE A 112 5.13 -7.54 9.11
N THR A 113 5.39 -8.75 8.66
CA THR A 113 6.70 -9.11 8.11
C THR A 113 6.78 -8.85 6.60
N VAL A 114 8.01 -8.68 6.10
CA VAL A 114 8.26 -8.59 4.65
C VAL A 114 7.76 -9.84 3.93
N ASP A 115 7.93 -11.01 4.53
CA ASP A 115 7.50 -12.28 3.95
C ASP A 115 5.98 -12.35 3.79
N GLU A 116 5.20 -11.91 4.79
CA GLU A 116 3.74 -11.81 4.67
C GLU A 116 3.33 -10.89 3.53
N ALA A 117 3.90 -9.69 3.46
CA ALA A 117 3.62 -8.74 2.40
C ALA A 117 3.97 -9.31 1.01
N MET A 118 5.09 -10.01 0.89
CA MET A 118 5.53 -10.65 -0.36
C MET A 118 4.63 -11.83 -0.77
N VAL A 119 4.15 -12.62 0.19
CA VAL A 119 3.20 -13.71 -0.09
C VAL A 119 1.89 -13.13 -0.60
N SER A 120 1.34 -12.11 0.06
CA SER A 120 0.12 -11.41 -0.36
C SER A 120 0.29 -10.77 -1.74
N LEU A 121 1.40 -10.09 -1.99
CA LEU A 121 1.69 -9.50 -3.30
C LEU A 121 1.73 -10.55 -4.42
N LYS A 122 2.40 -11.67 -4.19
CA LYS A 122 2.45 -12.77 -5.16
C LYS A 122 1.05 -13.32 -5.49
N ARG A 123 0.19 -13.46 -4.49
CA ARG A 123 -1.21 -13.90 -4.70
C ARG A 123 -1.96 -12.93 -5.61
N LEU A 124 -1.87 -11.62 -5.35
CA LEU A 124 -2.54 -10.60 -6.15
C LEU A 124 -2.04 -10.59 -7.59
N VAL A 125 -0.73 -10.62 -7.81
CA VAL A 125 -0.14 -10.61 -9.16
C VAL A 125 -0.53 -11.86 -9.96
N VAL A 126 -0.52 -13.05 -9.35
CA VAL A 126 -0.92 -14.30 -10.01
C VAL A 126 -2.42 -14.30 -10.32
N SER A 127 -3.25 -13.79 -9.42
CA SER A 127 -4.70 -13.70 -9.62
C SER A 127 -5.06 -12.66 -10.68
N GLY A 128 -4.34 -11.53 -10.74
CA GLY A 128 -4.51 -10.49 -11.74
C GLY A 128 -4.20 -10.97 -13.17
N ASN A 129 -3.16 -11.74 -13.36
CA ASN A 129 -2.83 -12.33 -14.67
C ASN A 129 -3.91 -13.27 -15.21
N ARG A 130 -4.73 -13.88 -14.36
CA ARG A 130 -5.87 -14.69 -14.80
C ARG A 130 -7.06 -13.87 -15.32
N LYS A 131 -7.21 -12.62 -14.89
CA LYS A 131 -8.28 -11.71 -15.37
C LYS A 131 -7.93 -11.03 -16.70
N THR A 132 -6.64 -10.84 -17.00
CA THR A 132 -6.17 -10.24 -18.26
C THR A 132 -6.00 -11.25 -19.42
N GLY A 133 -6.12 -12.54 -19.15
CA GLY A 133 -6.04 -13.64 -20.13
C GLY A 133 -7.35 -13.90 -20.90
N ARG A 134 -8.18 -12.88 -21.12
CA ARG A 134 -9.29 -12.95 -22.09
C ARG A 134 -8.84 -12.27 -23.38
N SER A 135 -8.37 -13.12 -24.31
CA SER A 135 -8.30 -12.85 -25.75
C SER A 135 -9.58 -12.26 -26.30
#